data_7be7c4e7929d61bd2abe79ef82605dab
#
_entry.id   7be7c4e7929d61bd2abe79ef82605dab
#
_cell.length_a   1.000
_cell.length_b   1.000
_cell.length_c   1.000
_cell.angle_alpha   90.00
_cell.angle_beta   90.00
_cell.angle_gamma   90.00
#
_symmetry.space_group_name_H-M   'P 1'
#
loop_
_entity.id
_entity.type
_entity.pdbx_description
1 polymer ?
#
loop_
_entity_poly.entity_id
_entity_poly.type
_entity_poly.pdbx_seq_one_letter_code
_entity_poly.pdbx_strand_id
1 'polypeptide(L)'
;MKKWRHKLSRALLIGILGCAILPVFLSCQGPEKIALPAGPEAAYKTIAIIGHRGAAGLAPENTLAAFARACEIGVDAVELDVLLTADNEVVVHHDFNLNPEITRSKNGKWLEDSSSRAINNLTLAELKTYDVGRLRPQSPYARRYPEQKAADGQRIPTLREVICLLKQQCHKPIELWIEIKTTPETPGLTPPPETVSEMVVKILHEENISDRARILSFDWRNLVHVQKIAPEIPTVYLSLEGVSLNNIKSGQSGASPWMAGLDIDDFAGSIPRAIQAAGGRYWAPYYKQVTADQIQKAHQLGIQVFVWAPDSPSAMQRLIEMGVDGIITNRPDILKSIIKRSSSELSKP
;
A
#
# COMPACT_ATOMS: atom_id res chain seq x y z
N MET A 1 60.16 21.26 33.14
CA MET A 1 60.55 21.86 34.44
C MET A 1 59.26 22.15 35.22
N LYS A 2 59.36 21.86 36.52
CA LYS A 2 58.41 22.12 37.63
C LYS A 2 57.13 21.26 37.73
N LYS A 3 57.39 20.24 38.55
CA LYS A 3 56.54 19.56 39.54
C LYS A 3 55.85 20.55 40.46
N TRP A 4 54.60 20.23 40.91
CA TRP A 4 54.27 20.39 42.33
C TRP A 4 53.27 19.33 42.78
N ARG A 5 53.64 18.69 43.92
CA ARG A 5 52.98 17.64 44.69
C ARG A 5 52.25 18.28 45.89
N HIS A 6 51.43 17.48 46.52
CA HIS A 6 50.92 17.44 47.91
C HIS A 6 49.43 17.90 48.03
N LYS A 7 48.58 17.31 48.85
CA LYS A 7 48.76 16.41 50.02
C LYS A 7 47.41 15.65 50.26
N LEU A 8 47.53 14.45 50.80
CA LEU A 8 46.49 13.65 51.46
C LEU A 8 45.93 14.35 52.72
N SER A 9 44.65 14.16 53.01
CA SER A 9 44.12 14.13 54.37
C SER A 9 43.05 13.04 54.48
N ARG A 10 43.32 12.05 55.34
CA ARG A 10 42.40 11.03 55.82
C ARG A 10 41.45 11.64 56.83
N ALA A 11 40.16 11.37 56.70
CA ALA A 11 39.24 11.39 57.81
C ALA A 11 38.37 10.12 57.78
N LEU A 12 38.54 9.32 58.78
CA LEU A 12 37.82 8.12 59.14
C LEU A 12 36.52 8.55 59.85
N LEU A 13 35.35 8.16 59.38
CA LEU A 13 34.14 8.19 60.17
C LEU A 13 33.40 6.87 60.02
N ILE A 14 33.24 6.22 61.14
CA ILE A 14 32.46 5.01 61.40
C ILE A 14 30.99 5.45 61.45
N GLY A 15 30.11 4.77 60.73
CA GLY A 15 28.68 5.04 60.79
C GLY A 15 27.84 3.83 60.36
N ILE A 16 27.55 2.99 61.35
CA ILE A 16 26.36 2.20 61.61
C ILE A 16 25.57 1.62 60.40
N LEU A 17 25.63 0.28 60.27
CA LEU A 17 24.76 -0.54 59.46
C LEU A 17 23.32 -0.53 59.99
N GLY A 18 22.43 0.10 59.26
CA GLY A 18 20.99 -0.06 59.42
C GLY A 18 20.47 -0.99 58.35
N CYS A 19 20.16 -2.25 58.69
CA CYS A 19 19.44 -3.17 57.85
C CYS A 19 17.99 -2.73 57.70
N ALA A 20 17.65 -2.09 56.61
CA ALA A 20 16.26 -1.89 56.20
C ALA A 20 15.82 -3.10 55.38
N ILE A 21 14.98 -3.95 55.97
CA ILE A 21 14.26 -5.05 55.29
C ILE A 21 13.14 -4.41 54.49
N LEU A 22 13.30 -4.29 53.18
CA LEU A 22 12.20 -3.98 52.28
C LEU A 22 11.35 -5.25 52.06
N PRO A 23 10.01 -5.20 52.24
CA PRO A 23 9.15 -6.32 51.86
C PRO A 23 9.09 -6.42 50.33
N VAL A 24 9.55 -7.54 49.80
CA VAL A 24 9.32 -7.93 48.39
C VAL A 24 7.85 -8.30 48.27
N PHE A 25 7.04 -7.39 47.76
CA PHE A 25 5.71 -7.75 47.28
C PHE A 25 5.88 -8.57 45.98
N LEU A 26 5.81 -9.92 46.10
CA LEU A 26 5.56 -10.80 44.96
C LEU A 26 4.11 -10.50 44.48
N SER A 27 4.01 -9.65 43.44
CA SER A 27 2.79 -9.55 42.66
C SER A 27 2.64 -10.85 41.88
N CYS A 28 1.72 -11.73 42.33
CA CYS A 28 1.21 -12.79 41.47
C CYS A 28 0.44 -12.18 40.33
N GLN A 29 1.10 -11.93 39.22
CA GLN A 29 0.41 -11.70 37.94
C GLN A 29 -0.23 -13.05 37.58
N GLY A 30 -1.55 -13.10 37.62
CA GLY A 30 -2.34 -14.22 37.10
C GLY A 30 -2.04 -14.40 35.60
N PRO A 31 -2.30 -15.60 35.05
CA PRO A 31 -2.00 -15.86 33.65
C PRO A 31 -2.67 -14.81 32.78
N GLU A 32 -1.85 -14.16 31.96
CA GLU A 32 -2.30 -13.22 30.92
C GLU A 32 -3.37 -13.94 30.09
N LYS A 33 -4.60 -13.43 30.12
CA LYS A 33 -5.68 -13.99 29.29
C LYS A 33 -5.26 -13.77 27.83
N ILE A 34 -4.79 -14.84 27.20
CA ILE A 34 -4.64 -14.88 25.74
C ILE A 34 -6.04 -14.56 25.20
N ALA A 35 -6.20 -13.39 24.62
CA ALA A 35 -7.43 -13.02 23.95
C ALA A 35 -7.67 -14.07 22.84
N LEU A 36 -8.76 -14.81 22.96
CA LEU A 36 -9.21 -15.70 21.90
C LEU A 36 -9.38 -14.86 20.63
N PRO A 37 -9.02 -15.40 19.46
CA PRO A 37 -9.25 -14.71 18.21
C PRO A 37 -10.72 -14.29 18.13
N ALA A 38 -10.98 -13.07 17.71
CA ALA A 38 -12.33 -12.57 17.52
C ALA A 38 -13.11 -13.56 16.66
N GLY A 39 -14.33 -13.93 17.10
CA GLY A 39 -15.17 -14.86 16.35
C GLY A 39 -15.48 -14.32 14.93
N PRO A 40 -16.03 -15.13 14.02
CA PRO A 40 -16.30 -14.75 12.63
C PRO A 40 -17.03 -13.41 12.48
N GLU A 41 -17.87 -13.05 13.41
CA GLU A 41 -18.62 -11.80 13.47
C GLU A 41 -17.73 -10.55 13.56
N ALA A 42 -16.70 -10.60 14.40
CA ALA A 42 -15.78 -9.49 14.58
C ALA A 42 -14.90 -9.28 13.33
N ALA A 43 -14.55 -10.35 12.61
CA ALA A 43 -13.76 -10.28 11.39
C ALA A 43 -14.43 -9.44 10.30
N TYR A 44 -15.73 -9.63 10.05
CA TYR A 44 -16.45 -8.87 9.01
C TYR A 44 -16.66 -7.37 9.32
N LYS A 45 -16.63 -6.98 10.59
CA LYS A 45 -16.79 -5.57 11.01
C LYS A 45 -15.54 -4.73 10.83
N THR A 46 -14.38 -5.35 10.76
CA THR A 46 -13.08 -4.68 10.76
C THR A 46 -12.39 -4.65 9.40
N ILE A 47 -12.96 -5.33 8.38
CA ILE A 47 -12.38 -5.39 7.04
C ILE A 47 -12.46 -4.06 6.33
N ALA A 48 -11.29 -3.50 5.97
CA ALA A 48 -11.21 -2.29 5.15
C ALA A 48 -11.53 -2.59 3.68
N ILE A 49 -12.40 -1.80 3.08
CA ILE A 49 -12.78 -1.86 1.66
C ILE A 49 -11.94 -0.85 0.90
N ILE A 50 -11.00 -1.32 0.08
CA ILE A 50 -10.11 -0.45 -0.69
C ILE A 50 -10.40 -0.64 -2.18
N GLY A 51 -10.81 0.43 -2.84
CA GLY A 51 -11.10 0.42 -4.28
C GLY A 51 -9.82 0.45 -5.11
N HIS A 52 -9.46 -0.66 -5.77
CA HIS A 52 -8.28 -0.81 -6.62
C HIS A 52 -8.40 0.05 -7.87
N ARG A 53 -7.44 0.97 -8.07
CA ARG A 53 -7.46 1.98 -9.13
C ARG A 53 -8.79 2.73 -9.20
N GLY A 54 -9.36 3.03 -8.01
CA GLY A 54 -10.72 3.50 -7.83
C GLY A 54 -11.73 2.35 -7.71
N ALA A 55 -12.46 2.05 -8.77
CA ALA A 55 -13.36 0.88 -8.88
C ALA A 55 -13.22 0.27 -10.28
N ALA A 56 -12.02 -0.24 -10.61
CA ALA A 56 -11.61 -0.62 -11.96
C ALA A 56 -12.50 -1.67 -12.64
N GLY A 57 -13.19 -2.52 -11.87
CA GLY A 57 -14.15 -3.48 -12.39
C GLY A 57 -15.48 -2.86 -12.86
N LEU A 58 -15.73 -1.57 -12.54
CA LEU A 58 -17.00 -0.87 -12.79
C LEU A 58 -16.84 0.40 -13.64
N ALA A 59 -15.67 1.04 -13.62
CA ALA A 59 -15.33 2.24 -14.38
C ALA A 59 -13.86 2.18 -14.83
N PRO A 60 -13.44 2.95 -15.85
CA PRO A 60 -12.07 2.90 -16.36
C PRO A 60 -11.04 3.20 -15.28
N GLU A 61 -10.10 2.29 -15.09
CA GLU A 61 -9.09 2.34 -14.02
C GLU A 61 -8.31 3.65 -13.98
N ASN A 62 -7.91 4.08 -12.77
CA ASN A 62 -7.06 5.26 -12.59
C ASN A 62 -7.61 6.54 -13.27
N THR A 63 -8.93 6.65 -13.42
CA THR A 63 -9.62 7.84 -13.93
C THR A 63 -10.48 8.49 -12.87
N LEU A 64 -10.80 9.77 -13.08
CA LEU A 64 -11.71 10.49 -12.18
C LEU A 64 -13.07 9.78 -12.08
N ALA A 65 -13.55 9.14 -13.18
CA ALA A 65 -14.77 8.35 -13.17
C ALA A 65 -14.70 7.13 -12.24
N ALA A 66 -13.55 6.42 -12.19
CA ALA A 66 -13.38 5.28 -11.30
C ALA A 66 -13.32 5.69 -9.82
N PHE A 67 -12.68 6.82 -9.52
CA PHE A 67 -12.63 7.35 -8.14
C PHE A 67 -13.99 7.89 -7.70
N ALA A 68 -14.73 8.58 -8.55
CA ALA A 68 -16.11 8.99 -8.27
C ALA A 68 -16.99 7.76 -7.98
N ARG A 69 -16.85 6.69 -8.77
CA ARG A 69 -17.58 5.45 -8.55
C ARG A 69 -17.24 4.79 -7.21
N ALA A 70 -15.98 4.80 -6.79
CA ALA A 70 -15.56 4.32 -5.48
C ALA A 70 -16.20 5.15 -4.33
N CYS A 71 -16.25 6.49 -4.47
CA CYS A 71 -16.92 7.38 -3.52
C CYS A 71 -18.42 7.06 -3.41
N GLU A 72 -19.12 6.84 -4.53
CA GLU A 72 -20.54 6.45 -4.55
C GLU A 72 -20.79 5.13 -3.82
N ILE A 73 -19.91 4.14 -4.02
CA ILE A 73 -19.97 2.87 -3.32
C ILE A 73 -19.73 3.09 -1.82
N GLY A 74 -18.96 4.10 -1.43
CA GLY A 74 -18.61 4.41 -0.04
C GLY A 74 -17.57 3.46 0.51
N VAL A 75 -16.44 3.34 -0.20
CA VAL A 75 -15.23 2.63 0.24
C VAL A 75 -14.57 3.32 1.44
N ASP A 76 -13.66 2.64 2.13
CA ASP A 76 -12.86 3.22 3.21
C ASP A 76 -11.60 3.91 2.67
N ALA A 77 -11.07 3.38 1.56
CA ALA A 77 -9.95 3.96 0.84
C ALA A 77 -10.07 3.74 -0.67
N VAL A 78 -9.39 4.57 -1.44
CA VAL A 78 -9.07 4.28 -2.85
C VAL A 78 -7.58 4.04 -2.99
N GLU A 79 -7.24 3.05 -3.80
CA GLU A 79 -5.88 2.81 -4.22
C GLU A 79 -5.71 3.34 -5.64
N LEU A 80 -4.51 3.83 -5.95
CA LEU A 80 -4.11 4.38 -7.24
C LEU A 80 -2.61 4.25 -7.47
N ASP A 81 -2.20 4.23 -8.75
CA ASP A 81 -0.80 4.11 -9.18
C ASP A 81 -0.27 5.45 -9.67
N VAL A 82 0.95 5.83 -9.29
CA VAL A 82 1.56 7.09 -9.74
C VAL A 82 2.89 6.90 -10.43
N LEU A 83 3.10 7.75 -11.44
CA LEU A 83 4.32 7.87 -12.23
C LEU A 83 4.67 9.35 -12.39
N LEU A 84 5.92 9.66 -12.76
CA LEU A 84 6.33 11.00 -13.17
C LEU A 84 6.38 11.14 -14.69
N THR A 85 5.93 12.27 -15.18
CA THR A 85 6.08 12.71 -16.57
C THR A 85 7.46 13.28 -16.85
N ALA A 86 7.77 13.56 -18.13
CA ALA A 86 9.01 14.23 -18.55
C ALA A 86 9.19 15.63 -17.94
N ASP A 87 8.10 16.31 -17.63
CA ASP A 87 8.06 17.64 -16.99
C ASP A 87 7.80 17.56 -15.47
N ASN A 88 8.06 16.39 -14.86
CA ASN A 88 7.97 16.13 -13.41
C ASN A 88 6.57 16.30 -12.80
N GLU A 89 5.52 16.12 -13.56
CA GLU A 89 4.17 16.06 -13.00
C GLU A 89 3.84 14.64 -12.50
N VAL A 90 3.21 14.53 -11.34
CA VAL A 90 2.75 13.25 -10.79
C VAL A 90 1.41 12.90 -11.39
N VAL A 91 1.40 11.89 -12.26
CA VAL A 91 0.20 11.41 -12.98
C VAL A 91 -0.24 10.05 -12.48
N VAL A 92 -1.53 9.77 -12.65
CA VAL A 92 -2.15 8.53 -12.17
C VAL A 92 -2.34 7.56 -13.33
N HIS A 93 -1.47 6.54 -13.39
CA HIS A 93 -1.46 5.50 -14.42
C HIS A 93 -0.70 4.28 -13.91
N HIS A 94 -1.12 3.07 -14.29
CA HIS A 94 -0.53 1.83 -13.77
C HIS A 94 0.76 1.43 -14.48
N ASP A 95 0.72 1.36 -15.81
CA ASP A 95 1.82 0.82 -16.61
C ASP A 95 2.90 1.88 -16.84
N PHE A 96 4.16 1.48 -16.90
CA PHE A 96 5.27 2.39 -17.23
C PHE A 96 5.13 3.03 -18.61
N ASN A 97 4.44 2.33 -19.52
CA ASN A 97 4.12 2.81 -20.87
C ASN A 97 2.61 3.00 -21.02
N LEU A 98 2.20 3.83 -21.98
CA LEU A 98 0.80 3.91 -22.39
C LEU A 98 0.29 2.52 -22.80
N ASN A 99 -0.76 2.03 -22.15
CA ASN A 99 -1.31 0.70 -22.40
C ASN A 99 -2.27 0.71 -23.60
N PRO A 100 -1.98 -0.04 -24.70
CA PRO A 100 -2.81 -0.07 -25.90
C PRO A 100 -4.22 -0.63 -25.70
N GLU A 101 -4.45 -1.39 -24.62
CA GLU A 101 -5.78 -1.96 -24.32
C GLU A 101 -6.74 -0.95 -23.67
N ILE A 102 -6.21 0.17 -23.16
CA ILE A 102 -7.02 1.21 -22.48
C ILE A 102 -6.82 2.61 -23.08
N THR A 103 -5.92 2.79 -24.04
CA THR A 103 -5.51 4.11 -24.51
C THR A 103 -5.91 4.35 -25.96
N ARG A 104 -6.59 5.45 -26.20
CA ARG A 104 -6.90 5.97 -27.54
C ARG A 104 -6.21 7.32 -27.76
N SER A 105 -5.73 7.54 -28.98
CA SER A 105 -5.20 8.82 -29.42
C SER A 105 -6.30 9.90 -29.48
N LYS A 106 -5.90 11.15 -29.64
CA LYS A 106 -6.82 12.31 -29.82
C LYS A 106 -7.81 12.13 -30.99
N ASN A 107 -7.49 11.25 -31.94
CA ASN A 107 -8.36 10.96 -33.08
C ASN A 107 -9.27 9.74 -32.83
N GLY A 108 -9.36 9.23 -31.60
CA GLY A 108 -10.19 8.09 -31.20
C GLY A 108 -9.64 6.72 -31.63
N LYS A 109 -8.47 6.66 -32.28
CA LYS A 109 -7.83 5.39 -32.68
C LYS A 109 -7.11 4.77 -31.48
N TRP A 110 -7.24 3.45 -31.32
CA TRP A 110 -6.47 2.69 -30.37
C TRP A 110 -4.98 2.78 -30.63
N LEU A 111 -4.18 2.85 -29.57
CA LEU A 111 -2.74 2.73 -29.71
C LEU A 111 -2.36 1.32 -30.15
N GLU A 112 -1.28 1.21 -30.92
CA GLU A 112 -0.63 -0.06 -31.23
C GLU A 112 0.57 -0.25 -30.31
N ASP A 113 0.99 -1.50 -30.05
CA ASP A 113 2.12 -1.80 -29.16
C ASP A 113 3.40 -1.07 -29.58
N SER A 114 3.63 -0.98 -30.90
CA SER A 114 4.79 -0.27 -31.47
C SER A 114 4.77 1.25 -31.27
N SER A 115 3.62 1.84 -30.91
CA SER A 115 3.44 3.27 -30.65
C SER A 115 3.30 3.58 -29.14
N SER A 116 3.38 2.55 -28.29
CA SER A 116 3.39 2.74 -26.85
C SER A 116 4.65 3.48 -26.40
N ARG A 117 4.46 4.54 -25.61
CA ARG A 117 5.55 5.39 -25.12
C ARG A 117 5.59 5.36 -23.61
N ALA A 118 6.78 5.41 -23.04
CA ALA A 118 6.95 5.50 -21.60
C ALA A 118 6.37 6.83 -21.07
N ILE A 119 5.70 6.76 -19.92
CA ILE A 119 5.07 7.92 -19.26
C ILE A 119 6.12 9.00 -18.96
N ASN A 120 7.31 8.61 -18.50
CA ASN A 120 8.41 9.53 -18.18
C ASN A 120 9.05 10.22 -19.42
N ASN A 121 8.67 9.79 -20.63
CA ASN A 121 9.10 10.40 -21.89
C ASN A 121 8.02 11.34 -22.50
N LEU A 122 6.92 11.56 -21.79
CA LEU A 122 5.79 12.38 -22.20
C LEU A 122 5.58 13.51 -21.20
N THR A 123 5.30 14.70 -21.70
CA THR A 123 4.85 15.80 -20.87
C THR A 123 3.40 15.62 -20.44
N LEU A 124 2.96 16.29 -19.37
CA LEU A 124 1.56 16.28 -18.97
C LEU A 124 0.64 16.74 -20.11
N ALA A 125 1.03 17.76 -20.85
CA ALA A 125 0.25 18.27 -21.99
C ALA A 125 0.05 17.20 -23.07
N GLU A 126 1.08 16.40 -23.40
CA GLU A 126 0.96 15.28 -24.33
C GLU A 126 0.05 14.18 -23.75
N LEU A 127 0.22 13.80 -22.47
CA LEU A 127 -0.61 12.78 -21.82
C LEU A 127 -2.10 13.17 -21.80
N LYS A 128 -2.41 14.43 -21.58
CA LYS A 128 -3.79 14.93 -21.58
C LYS A 128 -4.47 14.87 -22.97
N THR A 129 -3.74 14.56 -24.04
CA THR A 129 -4.34 14.35 -25.37
C THR A 129 -4.94 12.95 -25.53
N TYR A 130 -4.52 11.96 -24.74
CA TYR A 130 -5.02 10.59 -24.82
C TYR A 130 -6.33 10.44 -24.06
N ASP A 131 -7.18 9.51 -24.56
CA ASP A 131 -8.44 9.11 -23.93
C ASP A 131 -8.27 7.68 -23.36
N VAL A 132 -8.44 7.57 -22.06
CA VAL A 132 -8.34 6.30 -21.30
C VAL A 132 -9.69 5.87 -20.73
N GLY A 133 -10.79 6.41 -21.27
CA GLY A 133 -12.15 6.24 -20.76
C GLY A 133 -12.87 4.94 -21.15
N ARG A 134 -12.19 3.96 -21.75
CA ARG A 134 -12.77 2.63 -22.02
C ARG A 134 -11.72 1.57 -22.29
N LEU A 135 -12.11 0.32 -22.13
CA LEU A 135 -11.32 -0.84 -22.55
C LEU A 135 -11.48 -1.08 -24.04
N ARG A 136 -10.36 -1.50 -24.70
CA ARG A 136 -10.36 -1.91 -26.10
C ARG A 136 -11.30 -3.13 -26.27
N PRO A 137 -12.31 -3.05 -27.12
CA PRO A 137 -13.26 -4.16 -27.30
C PRO A 137 -12.56 -5.48 -27.65
N GLN A 138 -13.03 -6.58 -27.09
CA GLN A 138 -12.50 -7.93 -27.32
C GLN A 138 -11.06 -8.17 -26.83
N SER A 139 -10.41 -7.20 -26.19
CA SER A 139 -9.10 -7.42 -25.56
C SER A 139 -9.20 -8.40 -24.38
N PRO A 140 -8.11 -9.07 -23.98
CA PRO A 140 -8.06 -9.84 -22.73
C PRO A 140 -8.52 -9.03 -21.54
N TYR A 141 -8.18 -7.75 -21.50
CA TYR A 141 -8.52 -6.84 -20.41
C TYR A 141 -10.02 -6.53 -20.36
N ALA A 142 -10.67 -6.30 -21.53
CA ALA A 142 -12.12 -6.10 -21.60
C ALA A 142 -12.89 -7.36 -21.16
N ARG A 143 -12.38 -8.56 -21.47
CA ARG A 143 -12.98 -9.81 -20.99
C ARG A 143 -12.88 -10.00 -19.48
N ARG A 144 -11.85 -9.45 -18.85
CA ARG A 144 -11.66 -9.49 -17.40
C ARG A 144 -12.68 -8.62 -16.65
N TYR A 145 -13.12 -7.51 -17.25
CA TYR A 145 -14.03 -6.54 -16.63
C TYR A 145 -15.29 -6.30 -17.46
N PRO A 146 -16.15 -7.33 -17.63
CA PRO A 146 -17.32 -7.24 -18.50
C PRO A 146 -18.38 -6.25 -18.01
N GLU A 147 -18.36 -5.88 -16.71
CA GLU A 147 -19.31 -4.94 -16.11
C GLU A 147 -18.78 -3.50 -16.09
N GLN A 148 -17.53 -3.26 -16.53
CA GLN A 148 -16.98 -1.92 -16.58
C GLN A 148 -17.74 -1.07 -17.60
N LYS A 149 -18.26 0.06 -17.13
CA LYS A 149 -18.94 1.05 -17.96
C LYS A 149 -17.93 2.04 -18.52
N ALA A 150 -17.93 2.20 -19.83
CA ALA A 150 -17.09 3.20 -20.48
C ALA A 150 -17.49 4.63 -20.06
N ALA A 151 -16.48 5.48 -19.95
CA ALA A 151 -16.60 6.92 -19.68
C ALA A 151 -15.70 7.69 -20.66
N ASP A 152 -16.09 7.70 -21.94
CA ASP A 152 -15.30 8.31 -23.00
C ASP A 152 -14.92 9.77 -22.68
N GLY A 153 -13.72 10.16 -23.09
CA GLY A 153 -13.18 11.49 -22.82
C GLY A 153 -12.40 11.58 -21.50
N GLN A 154 -12.32 10.50 -20.70
CA GLN A 154 -11.46 10.49 -19.52
C GLN A 154 -10.00 10.64 -19.95
N ARG A 155 -9.27 11.51 -19.23
CA ARG A 155 -7.84 11.75 -19.41
C ARG A 155 -7.07 11.12 -18.26
N ILE A 156 -5.79 10.83 -18.47
CA ILE A 156 -4.89 10.47 -17.39
C ILE A 156 -4.86 11.62 -16.38
N PRO A 157 -5.34 11.45 -15.14
CA PRO A 157 -5.38 12.55 -14.19
C PRO A 157 -4.03 12.76 -13.51
N THR A 158 -3.79 13.95 -13.00
CA THR A 158 -2.74 14.20 -12.01
C THR A 158 -3.18 13.73 -10.63
N LEU A 159 -2.22 13.49 -9.73
CA LEU A 159 -2.53 13.18 -8.32
C LEU A 159 -3.37 14.29 -7.67
N ARG A 160 -3.09 15.58 -7.99
CA ARG A 160 -3.87 16.72 -7.48
C ARG A 160 -5.33 16.70 -7.94
N GLU A 161 -5.58 16.35 -9.21
CA GLU A 161 -6.95 16.24 -9.72
C GLU A 161 -7.74 15.17 -9.00
N VAL A 162 -7.11 14.01 -8.67
CA VAL A 162 -7.74 12.96 -7.89
C VAL A 162 -8.03 13.44 -6.46
N ILE A 163 -7.05 14.05 -5.79
CA ILE A 163 -7.24 14.60 -4.43
C ILE A 163 -8.39 15.61 -4.40
N CYS A 164 -8.44 16.52 -5.37
CA CYS A 164 -9.50 17.51 -5.49
C CYS A 164 -10.89 16.84 -5.62
N LEU A 165 -11.01 15.84 -6.51
CA LEU A 165 -12.25 15.08 -6.67
C LEU A 165 -12.69 14.41 -5.37
N LEU A 166 -11.78 13.73 -4.68
CA LEU A 166 -12.10 13.02 -3.44
C LEU A 166 -12.56 13.96 -2.32
N LYS A 167 -11.93 15.14 -2.21
CA LYS A 167 -12.36 16.18 -1.26
C LYS A 167 -13.76 16.71 -1.56
N GLN A 168 -14.16 16.77 -2.84
CA GLN A 168 -15.43 17.36 -3.27
C GLN A 168 -16.59 16.35 -3.33
N GLN A 169 -16.33 15.10 -3.72
CA GLN A 169 -17.39 14.15 -4.07
C GLN A 169 -17.61 13.03 -3.07
N CYS A 170 -16.62 12.68 -2.24
CA CYS A 170 -16.84 11.65 -1.23
C CYS A 170 -17.64 12.19 -0.05
N HIS A 171 -18.73 11.50 0.31
CA HIS A 171 -19.62 11.90 1.43
C HIS A 171 -18.94 11.86 2.81
N LYS A 172 -17.86 11.08 2.93
CA LYS A 172 -17.00 11.01 4.12
C LYS A 172 -15.54 11.11 3.69
N PRO A 173 -14.64 11.61 4.55
CA PRO A 173 -13.20 11.49 4.30
C PRO A 173 -12.82 10.01 4.12
N ILE A 174 -12.13 9.69 3.03
CA ILE A 174 -11.58 8.36 2.76
C ILE A 174 -10.05 8.43 2.70
N GLU A 175 -9.39 7.30 2.94
CA GLU A 175 -7.94 7.22 2.80
C GLU A 175 -7.53 7.14 1.31
N LEU A 176 -6.33 7.64 1.02
CA LEU A 176 -5.70 7.60 -0.28
C LEU A 176 -4.46 6.70 -0.22
N TRP A 177 -4.52 5.56 -0.91
CA TRP A 177 -3.46 4.58 -0.99
C TRP A 177 -2.73 4.71 -2.31
N ILE A 178 -1.49 5.22 -2.28
CA ILE A 178 -0.74 5.65 -3.47
C ILE A 178 0.39 4.67 -3.73
N GLU A 179 0.29 3.85 -4.79
CA GLU A 179 1.39 3.01 -5.23
C GLU A 179 2.38 3.84 -6.06
N ILE A 180 3.59 4.02 -5.56
CA ILE A 180 4.69 4.61 -6.33
C ILE A 180 5.28 3.54 -7.23
N LYS A 181 5.22 3.77 -8.55
CA LYS A 181 5.70 2.87 -9.60
C LYS A 181 7.12 3.24 -10.02
N THR A 182 8.10 2.51 -9.48
CA THR A 182 9.49 2.54 -9.95
C THR A 182 10.00 1.13 -10.19
N THR A 183 11.07 0.98 -10.97
CA THR A 183 11.67 -0.33 -11.25
C THR A 183 13.19 -0.26 -11.21
N PRO A 184 13.86 -1.19 -10.49
CA PRO A 184 15.29 -1.36 -10.54
C PRO A 184 15.77 -2.16 -11.76
N GLU A 185 14.86 -2.85 -12.48
CA GLU A 185 15.24 -3.84 -13.52
C GLU A 185 15.49 -3.20 -14.88
N THR A 186 14.90 -2.03 -15.14
CA THR A 186 15.04 -1.34 -16.43
C THR A 186 15.51 0.10 -16.18
N PRO A 187 16.83 0.34 -16.18
CA PRO A 187 17.37 1.69 -15.98
C PRO A 187 16.80 2.70 -16.98
N GLY A 188 16.38 3.86 -16.49
CA GLY A 188 15.82 4.94 -17.28
C GLY A 188 14.34 4.81 -17.65
N LEU A 189 13.68 3.69 -17.36
CA LEU A 189 12.24 3.53 -17.57
C LEU A 189 11.43 4.34 -16.54
N THR A 190 11.97 4.54 -15.35
CA THR A 190 11.41 5.41 -14.32
C THR A 190 12.50 6.31 -13.74
N PRO A 191 12.14 7.49 -13.21
CA PRO A 191 13.07 8.27 -12.38
C PRO A 191 13.51 7.52 -11.14
N PRO A 192 14.57 7.97 -10.43
CA PRO A 192 15.00 7.38 -9.16
C PRO A 192 13.86 7.36 -8.13
N PRO A 193 13.79 6.31 -7.26
CA PRO A 193 12.76 6.20 -6.23
C PRO A 193 12.66 7.43 -5.33
N GLU A 194 13.79 8.03 -4.98
CA GLU A 194 13.85 9.22 -4.14
C GLU A 194 13.12 10.39 -4.80
N THR A 195 13.36 10.62 -6.09
CA THR A 195 12.72 11.71 -6.85
C THR A 195 11.21 11.57 -6.87
N VAL A 196 10.70 10.36 -7.17
CA VAL A 196 9.25 10.12 -7.24
C VAL A 196 8.63 10.28 -5.86
N SER A 197 9.24 9.70 -4.84
CA SER A 197 8.77 9.76 -3.45
C SER A 197 8.69 11.18 -2.92
N GLU A 198 9.73 12.01 -3.17
CA GLU A 198 9.75 13.42 -2.75
C GLU A 198 8.64 14.24 -3.41
N MET A 199 8.40 14.02 -4.71
CA MET A 199 7.32 14.70 -5.42
C MET A 199 5.93 14.33 -4.90
N VAL A 200 5.70 13.05 -4.60
CA VAL A 200 4.45 12.58 -4.02
C VAL A 200 4.25 13.15 -2.62
N VAL A 201 5.25 13.03 -1.73
CA VAL A 201 5.19 13.57 -0.36
C VAL A 201 4.95 15.08 -0.37
N LYS A 202 5.64 15.82 -1.25
CA LYS A 202 5.43 17.27 -1.41
C LYS A 202 3.96 17.58 -1.73
N ILE A 203 3.35 16.85 -2.68
CA ILE A 203 1.93 17.06 -3.02
C ILE A 203 1.02 16.77 -1.83
N LEU A 204 1.28 15.70 -1.07
CA LEU A 204 0.46 15.34 0.09
C LEU A 204 0.51 16.42 1.19
N HIS A 205 1.69 17.00 1.43
CA HIS A 205 1.85 18.13 2.36
C HIS A 205 1.13 19.39 1.87
N GLU A 206 1.34 19.78 0.62
CA GLU A 206 0.70 20.97 0.02
C GLU A 206 -0.83 20.85 -0.01
N GLU A 207 -1.35 19.64 -0.23
CA GLU A 207 -2.78 19.36 -0.23
C GLU A 207 -3.37 19.11 1.18
N ASN A 208 -2.54 19.07 2.23
CA ASN A 208 -2.95 18.81 3.62
C ASN A 208 -3.77 17.53 3.78
N ILE A 209 -3.25 16.39 3.25
CA ILE A 209 -3.89 15.07 3.34
C ILE A 209 -2.94 13.95 3.80
N SER A 210 -1.76 14.29 4.32
CA SER A 210 -0.77 13.31 4.79
C SER A 210 -1.34 12.38 5.87
N ASP A 211 -2.24 12.85 6.70
CA ASP A 211 -2.93 12.11 7.76
C ASP A 211 -3.90 11.04 7.23
N ARG A 212 -4.27 11.11 5.95
CA ARG A 212 -5.17 10.18 5.26
C ARG A 212 -4.51 9.49 4.07
N ALA A 213 -3.20 9.57 3.95
CA ALA A 213 -2.44 8.96 2.87
C ALA A 213 -1.66 7.75 3.38
N ARG A 214 -1.50 6.74 2.52
CA ARG A 214 -0.54 5.65 2.66
C ARG A 214 0.23 5.49 1.37
N ILE A 215 1.52 5.23 1.48
CA ILE A 215 2.37 5.00 0.31
C ILE A 215 2.63 3.50 0.16
N LEU A 216 2.33 2.96 -1.02
CA LEU A 216 2.57 1.57 -1.39
C LEU A 216 3.70 1.49 -2.40
N SER A 217 4.46 0.40 -2.41
CA SER A 217 5.36 0.09 -3.52
C SER A 217 5.84 -1.36 -3.51
N PHE A 218 6.05 -1.92 -4.70
CA PHE A 218 6.87 -3.13 -4.90
C PHE A 218 8.36 -2.82 -4.76
N ASP A 219 8.75 -1.62 -5.10
CA ASP A 219 10.11 -1.12 -4.90
C ASP A 219 10.24 -0.51 -3.51
N TRP A 220 10.69 -1.31 -2.55
CA TRP A 220 10.81 -0.93 -1.15
C TRP A 220 11.76 0.24 -0.90
N ARG A 221 12.61 0.58 -1.89
CA ARG A 221 13.46 1.77 -1.82
C ARG A 221 12.63 3.05 -1.68
N ASN A 222 11.45 3.12 -2.36
CA ASN A 222 10.49 4.22 -2.17
C ASN A 222 10.02 4.30 -0.72
N LEU A 223 9.66 3.15 -0.13
CA LEU A 223 9.08 3.09 1.21
C LEU A 223 10.07 3.50 2.29
N VAL A 224 11.31 2.99 2.19
CA VAL A 224 12.40 3.37 3.10
C VAL A 224 12.74 4.85 2.98
N HIS A 225 12.70 5.41 1.76
CA HIS A 225 12.92 6.83 1.56
C HIS A 225 11.77 7.68 2.16
N VAL A 226 10.51 7.29 1.91
CA VAL A 226 9.34 7.97 2.52
C VAL A 226 9.41 7.95 4.04
N GLN A 227 9.73 6.82 4.67
CA GLN A 227 9.89 6.73 6.14
C GLN A 227 10.93 7.69 6.68
N LYS A 228 11.96 8.01 5.89
CA LYS A 228 13.03 8.95 6.28
C LYS A 228 12.60 10.41 6.15
N ILE A 229 11.85 10.77 5.09
CA ILE A 229 11.51 12.17 4.79
C ILE A 229 10.14 12.60 5.33
N ALA A 230 9.23 11.63 5.56
CA ALA A 230 7.84 11.86 6.01
C ALA A 230 7.39 10.69 6.90
N PRO A 231 7.97 10.51 8.11
CA PRO A 231 7.69 9.36 8.98
C PRO A 231 6.24 9.30 9.47
N GLU A 232 5.48 10.37 9.35
CA GLU A 232 4.06 10.44 9.66
C GLU A 232 3.18 9.74 8.61
N ILE A 233 3.70 9.52 7.38
CA ILE A 233 2.93 8.85 6.31
C ILE A 233 3.21 7.34 6.37
N PRO A 234 2.21 6.50 6.66
CA PRO A 234 2.38 5.06 6.71
C PRO A 234 2.80 4.47 5.36
N THR A 235 3.69 3.47 5.41
CA THR A 235 4.19 2.75 4.23
C THR A 235 3.67 1.32 4.19
N VAL A 236 3.20 0.86 3.02
CA VAL A 236 2.62 -0.46 2.77
C VAL A 236 3.49 -1.24 1.81
N TYR A 237 3.99 -2.37 2.23
CA TYR A 237 4.95 -3.18 1.51
C TYR A 237 4.24 -4.18 0.60
N LEU A 238 4.28 -3.94 -0.71
CA LEU A 238 3.74 -4.87 -1.71
C LEU A 238 4.69 -6.04 -1.92
N SER A 239 4.13 -7.25 -2.12
CA SER A 239 4.92 -8.44 -2.46
C SER A 239 4.24 -9.31 -3.51
N LEU A 240 5.06 -9.80 -4.44
CA LEU A 240 4.70 -10.75 -5.48
C LEU A 240 5.91 -11.60 -5.85
N GLU A 241 5.72 -12.90 -5.90
CA GLU A 241 6.66 -13.87 -6.45
C GLU A 241 6.03 -14.52 -7.69
N GLY A 242 6.11 -13.84 -8.83
CA GLY A 242 5.47 -14.27 -10.08
C GLY A 242 6.41 -14.18 -11.28
N VAL A 243 5.92 -14.63 -12.43
CA VAL A 243 6.69 -14.59 -13.68
C VAL A 243 6.85 -13.17 -14.21
N SER A 244 5.80 -12.34 -14.10
CA SER A 244 5.81 -10.97 -14.60
C SER A 244 6.52 -9.98 -13.65
N LEU A 245 6.52 -10.27 -12.37
CA LEU A 245 7.22 -9.52 -11.33
C LEU A 245 7.53 -10.48 -10.19
N ASN A 246 8.78 -10.49 -9.74
CA ASN A 246 9.23 -11.12 -8.52
C ASN A 246 10.09 -10.13 -7.74
N ASN A 247 9.47 -9.38 -6.84
CA ASN A 247 10.22 -8.41 -6.06
C ASN A 247 10.91 -9.01 -4.81
N ILE A 248 10.50 -10.20 -4.38
CA ILE A 248 11.03 -10.88 -3.19
C ILE A 248 12.28 -11.69 -3.51
N LYS A 249 12.25 -12.50 -4.60
CA LYS A 249 13.37 -13.34 -5.07
C LYS A 249 13.83 -14.39 -4.06
N SER A 250 12.91 -15.05 -3.36
CA SER A 250 13.20 -16.14 -2.41
C SER A 250 14.08 -17.23 -3.02
N GLY A 251 15.11 -17.69 -2.27
CA GLY A 251 16.03 -18.74 -2.71
C GLY A 251 16.99 -18.33 -3.83
N GLN A 252 17.10 -17.04 -4.14
CA GLN A 252 18.10 -16.50 -5.05
C GLN A 252 19.23 -15.85 -4.22
N SER A 253 20.45 -16.10 -4.63
CA SER A 253 21.62 -15.57 -3.92
C SER A 253 21.65 -14.03 -3.95
N GLY A 254 21.76 -13.42 -2.78
CA GLY A 254 21.94 -11.98 -2.59
C GLY A 254 20.65 -11.17 -2.50
N ALA A 255 20.78 -9.94 -2.04
CA ALA A 255 19.65 -9.04 -1.82
C ALA A 255 18.85 -8.77 -3.09
N SER A 256 17.53 -8.77 -2.97
CA SER A 256 16.67 -8.34 -4.07
C SER A 256 16.87 -6.85 -4.35
N PRO A 257 17.05 -6.42 -5.61
CA PRO A 257 17.15 -5.01 -5.96
C PRO A 257 15.88 -4.20 -5.62
N TRP A 258 14.76 -4.89 -5.40
CA TRP A 258 13.48 -4.31 -5.02
C TRP A 258 13.32 -4.09 -3.51
N MET A 259 14.09 -4.79 -2.67
CA MET A 259 13.90 -4.83 -1.23
C MET A 259 14.82 -3.88 -0.45
N ALA A 260 15.27 -2.79 -1.05
CA ALA A 260 16.12 -1.79 -0.41
C ALA A 260 17.39 -2.36 0.24
N GLY A 261 18.00 -3.36 -0.38
CA GLY A 261 19.21 -4.02 0.10
C GLY A 261 18.98 -5.19 1.06
N LEU A 262 17.74 -5.56 1.35
CA LEU A 262 17.42 -6.74 2.15
C LEU A 262 17.45 -8.02 1.30
N ASP A 263 18.02 -9.08 1.87
CA ASP A 263 17.92 -10.44 1.35
C ASP A 263 16.84 -11.18 2.15
N ILE A 264 15.84 -11.72 1.46
CA ILE A 264 14.74 -12.44 2.12
C ILE A 264 15.22 -13.71 2.85
N ASP A 265 16.29 -14.31 2.38
CA ASP A 265 16.85 -15.54 2.94
C ASP A 265 17.47 -15.28 4.34
N ASP A 266 17.92 -14.06 4.64
CA ASP A 266 18.34 -13.62 5.99
C ASP A 266 17.18 -13.66 7.01
N PHE A 267 15.94 -13.63 6.52
CA PHE A 267 14.72 -13.72 7.32
C PHE A 267 14.05 -15.10 7.25
N ALA A 268 14.79 -16.13 6.80
CA ALA A 268 14.29 -17.48 6.57
C ALA A 268 13.01 -17.50 5.67
N GLY A 269 13.01 -16.67 4.62
CA GLY A 269 11.88 -16.53 3.68
C GLY A 269 10.65 -15.80 4.24
N SER A 270 10.73 -15.21 5.44
CA SER A 270 9.60 -14.55 6.08
C SER A 270 9.46 -13.11 5.66
N ILE A 271 8.55 -12.82 4.73
CA ILE A 271 8.23 -11.46 4.29
C ILE A 271 7.83 -10.54 5.47
N PRO A 272 6.96 -10.96 6.43
CA PRO A 272 6.65 -10.11 7.58
C PRO A 272 7.87 -9.72 8.43
N ARG A 273 8.86 -10.63 8.61
CA ARG A 273 10.10 -10.29 9.33
C ARG A 273 10.96 -9.29 8.56
N ALA A 274 11.07 -9.45 7.24
CA ALA A 274 11.78 -8.49 6.40
C ALA A 274 11.12 -7.10 6.44
N ILE A 275 9.78 -7.04 6.40
CA ILE A 275 9.00 -5.80 6.55
C ILE A 275 9.26 -5.15 7.92
N GLN A 276 9.23 -5.93 9.01
CA GLN A 276 9.54 -5.43 10.35
C GLN A 276 10.96 -4.86 10.42
N ALA A 277 11.94 -5.54 9.83
CA ALA A 277 13.33 -5.06 9.77
C ALA A 277 13.47 -3.77 8.95
N ALA A 278 12.65 -3.60 7.91
CA ALA A 278 12.52 -2.36 7.13
C ALA A 278 11.74 -1.25 7.85
N GLY A 279 11.28 -1.46 9.09
CA GLY A 279 10.47 -0.48 9.85
C GLY A 279 8.99 -0.42 9.44
N GLY A 280 8.51 -1.37 8.61
CA GLY A 280 7.14 -1.40 8.12
C GLY A 280 6.14 -1.99 9.12
N ARG A 281 4.87 -1.61 8.96
CA ARG A 281 3.73 -2.12 9.76
C ARG A 281 2.55 -2.58 8.91
N TYR A 282 2.67 -2.49 7.59
CA TYR A 282 1.60 -2.83 6.65
C TYR A 282 2.17 -3.68 5.52
N TRP A 283 1.56 -4.83 5.30
CA TRP A 283 1.92 -5.76 4.24
C TRP A 283 0.78 -5.95 3.27
N ALA A 284 1.05 -5.85 1.97
CA ALA A 284 0.08 -6.12 0.93
C ALA A 284 0.57 -7.20 -0.04
N PRO A 285 0.34 -8.49 0.27
CA PRO A 285 0.66 -9.60 -0.61
C PRO A 285 -0.38 -9.80 -1.71
N TYR A 286 0.04 -10.42 -2.81
CA TYR A 286 -0.90 -10.97 -3.80
C TYR A 286 -1.78 -12.04 -3.14
N TYR A 287 -3.10 -11.91 -3.27
CA TYR A 287 -4.08 -12.70 -2.52
C TYR A 287 -4.00 -14.22 -2.71
N LYS A 288 -3.38 -14.72 -3.81
CA LYS A 288 -3.17 -16.15 -4.05
C LYS A 288 -1.92 -16.71 -3.38
N GLN A 289 -1.03 -15.86 -2.90
CA GLN A 289 0.26 -16.25 -2.32
C GLN A 289 0.31 -16.14 -0.79
N VAL A 290 -0.73 -15.63 -0.17
CA VAL A 290 -0.81 -15.50 1.29
C VAL A 290 -1.56 -16.68 1.90
N THR A 291 -1.09 -17.14 3.07
CA THR A 291 -1.70 -18.21 3.88
C THR A 291 -2.16 -17.65 5.23
N ALA A 292 -3.10 -18.35 5.89
CA ALA A 292 -3.56 -17.98 7.21
C ALA A 292 -2.43 -17.95 8.26
N ASP A 293 -1.49 -18.89 8.18
CA ASP A 293 -0.29 -18.92 9.05
C ASP A 293 0.58 -17.68 8.86
N GLN A 294 0.79 -17.23 7.61
CA GLN A 294 1.55 -16.01 7.35
C GLN A 294 0.85 -14.75 7.86
N ILE A 295 -0.49 -14.67 7.75
CA ILE A 295 -1.29 -13.57 8.30
C ILE A 295 -1.15 -13.54 9.82
N GLN A 296 -1.30 -14.69 10.48
CA GLN A 296 -1.15 -14.80 11.93
C GLN A 296 0.26 -14.37 12.39
N LYS A 297 1.31 -14.81 11.68
CA LYS A 297 2.68 -14.41 11.96
C LYS A 297 2.91 -12.91 11.76
N ALA A 298 2.31 -12.31 10.72
CA ALA A 298 2.34 -10.86 10.51
C ALA A 298 1.70 -10.11 11.69
N HIS A 299 0.51 -10.55 12.13
CA HIS A 299 -0.17 -9.96 13.27
C HIS A 299 0.64 -10.08 14.58
N GLN A 300 1.30 -11.22 14.82
CA GLN A 300 2.22 -11.38 15.97
C GLN A 300 3.39 -10.39 15.96
N LEU A 301 3.79 -9.92 14.80
CA LEU A 301 4.81 -8.89 14.61
C LEU A 301 4.24 -7.46 14.60
N GLY A 302 2.94 -7.29 14.83
CA GLY A 302 2.26 -5.99 14.78
C GLY A 302 2.07 -5.45 13.35
N ILE A 303 2.07 -6.33 12.34
CA ILE A 303 1.90 -5.98 10.93
C ILE A 303 0.48 -6.31 10.49
N GLN A 304 -0.24 -5.32 9.97
CA GLN A 304 -1.55 -5.50 9.34
C GLN A 304 -1.39 -6.00 7.89
N VAL A 305 -2.35 -6.83 7.43
CA VAL A 305 -2.29 -7.51 6.14
C VAL A 305 -3.46 -7.11 5.24
N PHE A 306 -3.13 -6.54 4.08
CA PHE A 306 -4.09 -6.10 3.07
C PHE A 306 -3.81 -6.82 1.75
N VAL A 307 -4.78 -7.53 1.21
CA VAL A 307 -4.54 -8.37 0.02
C VAL A 307 -5.06 -7.72 -1.26
N TRP A 308 -4.37 -7.93 -2.37
CA TRP A 308 -4.73 -7.45 -3.71
C TRP A 308 -4.69 -8.59 -4.73
N ALA A 309 -5.47 -8.63 -5.79
CA ALA A 309 -6.76 -8.00 -5.93
C ALA A 309 -7.78 -9.10 -6.28
N PRO A 310 -8.46 -9.69 -5.27
CA PRO A 310 -9.53 -10.65 -5.51
C PRO A 310 -10.79 -9.91 -5.97
N ASP A 311 -11.47 -10.43 -7.01
CA ASP A 311 -12.72 -9.87 -7.52
C ASP A 311 -13.91 -10.82 -7.34
N SER A 312 -13.68 -12.11 -7.03
CA SER A 312 -14.75 -13.09 -6.82
C SER A 312 -15.25 -13.12 -5.37
N PRO A 313 -16.57 -13.29 -5.13
CA PRO A 313 -17.12 -13.38 -3.78
C PRO A 313 -16.48 -14.47 -2.92
N SER A 314 -16.23 -15.65 -3.51
CA SER A 314 -15.64 -16.79 -2.79
C SER A 314 -14.20 -16.53 -2.34
N ALA A 315 -13.40 -15.85 -3.17
CA ALA A 315 -12.04 -15.47 -2.77
C ALA A 315 -12.06 -14.42 -1.65
N MET A 316 -12.95 -13.44 -1.72
CA MET A 316 -13.11 -12.42 -0.68
C MET A 316 -13.51 -13.04 0.66
N GLN A 317 -14.54 -13.92 0.67
CA GLN A 317 -14.98 -14.62 1.87
C GLN A 317 -13.86 -15.44 2.51
N ARG A 318 -13.16 -16.26 1.73
CA ARG A 318 -12.01 -17.04 2.21
C ARG A 318 -10.93 -16.16 2.84
N LEU A 319 -10.60 -15.03 2.26
CA LEU A 319 -9.58 -14.12 2.78
C LEU A 319 -10.02 -13.45 4.09
N ILE A 320 -11.29 -13.08 4.21
CA ILE A 320 -11.88 -12.57 5.44
C ILE A 320 -11.77 -13.64 6.55
N GLU A 321 -12.12 -14.90 6.25
CA GLU A 321 -12.01 -16.03 7.18
C GLU A 321 -10.56 -16.31 7.58
N MET A 322 -9.59 -16.04 6.71
CA MET A 322 -8.16 -16.13 7.01
C MET A 322 -7.67 -14.98 7.91
N GLY A 323 -8.48 -13.94 8.16
CA GLY A 323 -8.17 -12.86 9.08
C GLY A 323 -7.39 -11.69 8.48
N VAL A 324 -7.54 -11.38 7.17
CA VAL A 324 -6.94 -10.17 6.59
C VAL A 324 -7.57 -8.90 7.18
N ASP A 325 -6.83 -7.81 7.24
CA ASP A 325 -7.31 -6.51 7.76
C ASP A 325 -8.05 -5.70 6.70
N GLY A 326 -7.82 -5.98 5.42
CA GLY A 326 -8.54 -5.32 4.33
C GLY A 326 -8.28 -5.96 2.97
N ILE A 327 -9.08 -5.56 2.00
CA ILE A 327 -9.02 -6.08 0.63
C ILE A 327 -9.02 -4.93 -0.36
N ILE A 328 -7.97 -4.88 -1.18
CA ILE A 328 -7.83 -4.01 -2.35
C ILE A 328 -8.47 -4.76 -3.53
N THR A 329 -9.57 -4.24 -4.08
CA THR A 329 -10.34 -4.96 -5.11
C THR A 329 -10.88 -4.05 -6.21
N ASN A 330 -10.98 -4.58 -7.44
CA ASN A 330 -11.65 -3.91 -8.55
C ASN A 330 -13.19 -3.90 -8.39
N ARG A 331 -13.72 -4.71 -7.45
CA ARG A 331 -15.16 -4.89 -7.20
C ARG A 331 -15.51 -4.57 -5.73
N PRO A 332 -15.28 -3.31 -5.30
CA PRO A 332 -15.59 -2.90 -3.93
C PRO A 332 -17.09 -3.00 -3.60
N ASP A 333 -17.96 -2.96 -4.61
CA ASP A 333 -19.39 -3.21 -4.51
C ASP A 333 -19.71 -4.62 -4.01
N ILE A 334 -19.01 -5.64 -4.53
CA ILE A 334 -19.15 -7.03 -4.11
C ILE A 334 -18.69 -7.18 -2.66
N LEU A 335 -17.50 -6.68 -2.32
CA LEU A 335 -16.97 -6.78 -0.96
C LEU A 335 -17.89 -6.10 0.05
N LYS A 336 -18.40 -4.91 -0.25
CA LYS A 336 -19.37 -4.21 0.59
C LYS A 336 -20.64 -5.00 0.81
N SER A 337 -21.12 -5.68 -0.23
CA SER A 337 -22.33 -6.54 -0.15
C SER A 337 -22.10 -7.75 0.74
N ILE A 338 -20.92 -8.38 0.69
CA ILE A 338 -20.53 -9.50 1.55
C ILE A 338 -20.55 -9.06 3.02
N ILE A 339 -19.85 -8.00 3.36
CA ILE A 339 -19.76 -7.47 4.74
C ILE A 339 -21.15 -7.13 5.28
N LYS A 340 -22.00 -6.48 4.46
CA LYS A 340 -23.36 -6.11 4.87
C LYS A 340 -24.25 -7.32 5.16
N ARG A 341 -24.18 -8.38 4.35
CA ARG A 341 -24.95 -9.63 4.57
C ARG A 341 -24.56 -10.30 5.86
N SER A 342 -23.26 -10.49 6.08
CA SER A 342 -22.75 -11.11 7.32
C SER A 342 -23.18 -10.32 8.56
N SER A 343 -23.15 -9.00 8.53
CA SER A 343 -23.64 -8.18 9.65
C SER A 343 -25.15 -8.31 9.88
N SER A 344 -25.96 -8.54 8.82
CA SER A 344 -27.42 -8.70 8.94
C SER A 344 -27.83 -10.10 9.40
N GLU A 345 -27.07 -11.13 9.08
CA GLU A 345 -27.32 -12.51 9.56
C GLU A 345 -27.02 -12.67 11.04
N LEU A 346 -26.00 -11.96 11.53
CA LEU A 346 -25.57 -11.98 12.92
C LEU A 346 -26.43 -11.12 13.86
N SER A 347 -27.23 -10.20 13.29
CA SER A 347 -28.18 -9.37 14.05
C SER A 347 -29.59 -9.97 14.15
N LYS A 348 -29.81 -11.18 13.62
CA LYS A 348 -31.07 -11.90 13.80
C LYS A 348 -31.05 -12.63 15.16
N PRO A 349 -32.07 -12.43 16.02
CA PRO A 349 -32.14 -13.05 17.34
C PRO A 349 -32.24 -14.56 17.29
#